data_0ea66026ac6cc169fd38fc762f2e56e1
#
_entry.id   0ea66026ac6cc169fd38fc762f2e56e1
#
_cell.length_a   1.000
_cell.length_b   1.000
_cell.length_c   1.000
_cell.angle_alpha   90.00
_cell.angle_beta   90.00
_cell.angle_gamma   90.00
#
_symmetry.space_group_name_H-M   'P 1'
#
loop_
_entity.id
_entity.type
_entity.pdbx_description
1 polymer ?
#
loop_
_entity_poly.entity_id
_entity_poly.type
_entity_poly.pdbx_seq_one_letter_code
_entity_poly.pdbx_strand_id
1 'polypeptide(L)'
;MQSGIIGIITFIIVFGIIVVVHEFGHFYFAKKSGILVREFAIGMGPKIFAHIGKDGTAYTIRMLPLGGYVRMAGWGEDSTEIKTGTPASLTLNEAGKVVRINLSGKKIDQTALPMNVTGFDLEDKLEITGLVLDEQKTYAVDHDATIVEEDGTEVRIAPLDVQYQNASLGGRLITNFAGPMNNFIDRKSTRLN
;
A
#
# COMPACT_ATOMS: atom_id res chain seq x y z
N MET A 1 -32.45 -27.29 4.25
CA MET A 1 -31.10 -26.90 4.73
C MET A 1 -30.11 -26.70 3.58
N GLN A 2 -30.04 -27.60 2.60
CA GLN A 2 -29.09 -27.53 1.48
C GLN A 2 -29.25 -26.27 0.60
N SER A 3 -30.47 -25.83 0.31
CA SER A 3 -30.77 -24.60 -0.45
C SER A 3 -30.29 -23.31 0.24
N GLY A 4 -30.37 -23.25 1.57
CA GLY A 4 -29.90 -22.09 2.33
C GLY A 4 -28.36 -21.93 2.29
N ILE A 5 -27.63 -23.04 2.39
CA ILE A 5 -26.15 -23.03 2.32
C ILE A 5 -25.68 -22.59 0.91
N ILE A 6 -26.31 -23.12 -0.14
CA ILE A 6 -26.01 -22.72 -1.52
C ILE A 6 -26.28 -21.24 -1.72
N GLY A 7 -27.40 -20.72 -1.20
CA GLY A 7 -27.75 -19.29 -1.27
C GLY A 7 -26.70 -18.40 -0.59
N ILE A 8 -26.21 -18.78 0.58
CA ILE A 8 -25.15 -18.04 1.30
C ILE A 8 -23.85 -18.05 0.49
N ILE A 9 -23.42 -19.20 0.00
CA ILE A 9 -22.20 -19.32 -0.81
C ILE A 9 -22.31 -18.46 -2.07
N THR A 10 -23.43 -18.55 -2.80
CA THR A 10 -23.68 -17.74 -4.00
C THR A 10 -23.64 -16.25 -3.68
N PHE A 11 -24.27 -15.83 -2.57
CA PHE A 11 -24.23 -14.43 -2.14
C PHE A 11 -22.79 -13.95 -1.88
N ILE A 12 -21.99 -14.73 -1.15
CA ILE A 12 -20.59 -14.38 -0.85
C ILE A 12 -19.77 -14.23 -2.15
N ILE A 13 -19.96 -15.15 -3.10
CA ILE A 13 -19.24 -15.10 -4.39
C ILE A 13 -19.65 -13.86 -5.19
N VAL A 14 -20.95 -13.63 -5.37
CA VAL A 14 -21.46 -12.48 -6.15
C VAL A 14 -21.06 -11.17 -5.49
N PHE A 15 -21.24 -11.06 -4.17
CA PHE A 15 -20.84 -9.87 -3.42
C PHE A 15 -19.33 -9.63 -3.52
N GLY A 16 -18.51 -10.67 -3.39
CA GLY A 16 -17.06 -10.58 -3.53
C GLY A 16 -16.63 -10.07 -4.91
N ILE A 17 -17.25 -10.56 -5.99
CA ILE A 17 -16.97 -10.07 -7.35
C ILE A 17 -17.31 -8.58 -7.49
N ILE A 18 -18.48 -8.15 -7.00
CA ILE A 18 -18.91 -6.75 -7.05
C ILE A 18 -17.90 -5.86 -6.32
N VAL A 19 -17.46 -6.28 -5.13
CA VAL A 19 -16.47 -5.53 -4.34
C VAL A 19 -15.12 -5.45 -5.08
N VAL A 20 -14.62 -6.56 -5.61
CA VAL A 20 -13.35 -6.57 -6.35
C VAL A 20 -13.41 -5.63 -7.56
N VAL A 21 -14.50 -5.65 -8.32
CA VAL A 21 -14.71 -4.75 -9.47
C VAL A 21 -14.76 -3.28 -9.03
N HIS A 22 -15.40 -3.00 -7.90
CA HIS A 22 -15.47 -1.68 -7.30
C HIS A 22 -14.09 -1.15 -6.92
N GLU A 23 -13.34 -1.94 -6.12
CA GLU A 23 -11.99 -1.58 -5.67
C GLU A 23 -11.00 -1.46 -6.83
N PHE A 24 -11.15 -2.34 -7.84
CA PHE A 24 -10.35 -2.26 -9.06
C PHE A 24 -10.54 -0.94 -9.80
N GLY A 25 -11.75 -0.37 -9.77
CA GLY A 25 -12.00 0.96 -10.33
C GLY A 25 -11.13 2.03 -9.65
N HIS A 26 -11.17 2.10 -8.34
CA HIS A 26 -10.34 3.02 -7.56
C HIS A 26 -8.84 2.80 -7.85
N PHE A 27 -8.40 1.55 -7.81
CA PHE A 27 -7.02 1.16 -8.10
C PHE A 27 -6.54 1.63 -9.49
N TYR A 28 -7.31 1.31 -10.54
CA TYR A 28 -6.93 1.63 -11.92
C TYR A 28 -6.82 3.15 -12.15
N PHE A 29 -7.81 3.90 -11.71
CA PHE A 29 -7.82 5.35 -11.91
C PHE A 29 -6.84 6.09 -11.01
N ALA A 30 -6.57 5.62 -9.80
CA ALA A 30 -5.51 6.14 -8.96
C ALA A 30 -4.16 6.04 -9.68
N LYS A 31 -3.82 4.85 -10.18
CA LYS A 31 -2.57 4.65 -10.92
C LYS A 31 -2.48 5.47 -12.20
N LYS A 32 -3.57 5.55 -12.96
CA LYS A 32 -3.64 6.38 -14.17
C LYS A 32 -3.49 7.87 -13.88
N SER A 33 -3.83 8.31 -12.68
CA SER A 33 -3.69 9.69 -12.21
C SER A 33 -2.33 9.99 -11.56
N GLY A 34 -1.37 9.05 -11.59
CA GLY A 34 -0.06 9.19 -10.97
C GLY A 34 -0.04 9.02 -9.45
N ILE A 35 -1.16 8.59 -8.86
CA ILE A 35 -1.27 8.37 -7.42
C ILE A 35 -0.64 7.01 -7.09
N LEU A 36 0.28 6.98 -6.13
CA LEU A 36 0.87 5.74 -5.65
C LEU A 36 -0.17 4.91 -4.89
N VAL A 37 -0.44 3.71 -5.37
CA VAL A 37 -1.23 2.73 -4.63
C VAL A 37 -0.27 1.83 -3.85
N ARG A 38 -0.32 1.92 -2.52
CA ARG A 38 0.52 1.14 -1.61
C ARG A 38 0.02 -0.28 -1.45
N GLU A 39 -1.30 -0.45 -1.31
CA GLU A 39 -1.91 -1.77 -1.14
C GLU A 39 -3.24 -1.87 -1.90
N PHE A 40 -3.43 -3.00 -2.58
CA PHE A 40 -4.71 -3.44 -3.12
C PHE A 40 -5.10 -4.72 -2.39
N ALA A 41 -6.12 -4.64 -1.54
CA ALA A 41 -6.53 -5.73 -0.67
C ALA A 41 -7.90 -6.30 -1.08
N ILE A 42 -7.98 -7.63 -1.18
CA ILE A 42 -9.23 -8.38 -1.31
C ILE A 42 -9.54 -9.00 0.06
N GLY A 43 -10.69 -8.65 0.63
CA GLY A 43 -11.09 -9.07 1.96
C GLY A 43 -10.62 -8.15 3.07
N MET A 44 -10.87 -8.55 4.29
CA MET A 44 -10.52 -7.84 5.53
C MET A 44 -9.86 -8.78 6.55
N GLY A 45 -9.27 -8.20 7.61
CA GLY A 45 -8.63 -8.94 8.70
C GLY A 45 -7.20 -9.37 8.40
N PRO A 46 -6.70 -10.43 9.05
CA PRO A 46 -5.33 -10.90 8.89
C PRO A 46 -5.01 -11.30 7.45
N LYS A 47 -3.77 -11.02 7.02
CA LYS A 47 -3.28 -11.39 5.69
C LYS A 47 -3.06 -12.90 5.59
N ILE A 48 -3.59 -13.52 4.51
CA ILE A 48 -3.32 -14.90 4.14
C ILE A 48 -2.20 -14.95 3.09
N PHE A 49 -2.23 -14.00 2.15
CA PHE A 49 -1.29 -13.92 1.05
C PHE A 49 -0.91 -12.47 0.78
N ALA A 50 0.36 -12.21 0.46
CA ALA A 50 0.86 -10.92 0.02
C ALA A 50 1.90 -11.10 -1.08
N HIS A 51 1.80 -10.28 -2.12
CA HIS A 51 2.75 -10.21 -3.22
C HIS A 51 3.01 -8.75 -3.58
N ILE A 52 4.28 -8.38 -3.71
CA ILE A 52 4.68 -7.03 -4.16
C ILE A 52 4.80 -7.05 -5.67
N GLY A 53 4.02 -6.23 -6.33
CA GLY A 53 4.13 -6.01 -7.77
C GLY A 53 5.38 -5.21 -8.14
N LYS A 54 5.76 -5.27 -9.41
CA LYS A 54 6.91 -4.49 -9.95
C LYS A 54 6.74 -2.98 -9.81
N ASP A 55 5.54 -2.53 -9.62
CA ASP A 55 5.12 -1.14 -9.44
C ASP A 55 5.14 -0.68 -7.96
N GLY A 56 5.60 -1.55 -7.05
CA GLY A 56 5.65 -1.29 -5.62
C GLY A 56 4.30 -1.42 -4.90
N THR A 57 3.23 -1.85 -5.59
CA THR A 57 1.93 -2.11 -4.95
C THR A 57 1.94 -3.47 -4.26
N ALA A 58 1.54 -3.53 -3.00
CA ALA A 58 1.27 -4.76 -2.28
C ALA A 58 -0.12 -5.29 -2.66
N TYR A 59 -0.19 -6.47 -3.27
CA TYR A 59 -1.43 -7.18 -3.56
C TYR A 59 -1.66 -8.20 -2.45
N THR A 60 -2.77 -8.04 -1.70
CA THR A 60 -3.03 -8.87 -0.53
C THR A 60 -4.38 -9.57 -0.59
N ILE A 61 -4.42 -10.81 -0.07
CA ILE A 61 -5.66 -11.53 0.17
C ILE A 61 -5.78 -11.70 1.69
N ARG A 62 -6.94 -11.31 2.22
CA ARG A 62 -7.21 -11.32 3.65
C ARG A 62 -8.25 -12.39 4.01
N MET A 63 -8.27 -12.79 5.28
CA MET A 63 -9.01 -13.97 5.76
C MET A 63 -10.52 -13.86 5.60
N LEU A 64 -11.10 -12.69 5.81
CA LEU A 64 -12.54 -12.47 5.70
C LEU A 64 -12.88 -12.00 4.28
N PRO A 65 -13.67 -12.77 3.50
CA PRO A 65 -14.02 -12.43 2.12
C PRO A 65 -15.13 -11.35 2.06
N LEU A 66 -15.09 -10.42 3.00
CA LEU A 66 -16.05 -9.32 3.11
C LEU A 66 -15.33 -8.02 2.81
N GLY A 67 -15.66 -7.40 1.69
CA GLY A 67 -15.07 -6.12 1.31
C GLY A 67 -13.70 -6.24 0.62
N GLY A 68 -13.03 -5.12 0.56
CA GLY A 68 -11.70 -4.89 0.05
C GLY A 68 -11.33 -3.44 0.29
N TYR A 69 -10.14 -3.03 -0.07
CA TYR A 69 -9.74 -1.63 -0.04
C TYR A 69 -8.53 -1.35 -0.95
N VAL A 70 -8.41 -0.10 -1.33
CA VAL A 70 -7.24 0.45 -2.03
C VAL A 70 -6.59 1.48 -1.11
N ARG A 71 -5.38 1.19 -0.61
CA ARG A 71 -4.60 2.14 0.19
C ARG A 71 -3.78 3.02 -0.76
N MET A 72 -4.20 4.27 -0.89
CA MET A 72 -3.52 5.26 -1.70
C MET A 72 -2.65 6.16 -0.82
N ALA A 73 -1.46 6.51 -1.31
CA ALA A 73 -0.58 7.44 -0.61
C ALA A 73 -1.25 8.80 -0.42
N GLY A 74 -1.19 9.36 0.79
CA GLY A 74 -1.81 10.63 1.14
C GLY A 74 -3.34 10.62 1.18
N TRP A 75 -3.99 9.45 1.29
CA TRP A 75 -5.43 9.29 1.47
C TRP A 75 -5.73 8.70 2.85
N GLY A 76 -6.44 9.45 3.70
CA GLY A 76 -6.81 9.00 5.03
C GLY A 76 -5.62 8.91 6.00
N GLU A 77 -5.64 7.91 6.87
CA GLU A 77 -4.59 7.64 7.85
C GLU A 77 -3.44 6.80 7.23
N ASP A 78 -2.85 7.29 6.15
CA ASP A 78 -1.68 6.65 5.53
C ASP A 78 -0.40 7.02 6.32
N SER A 79 -0.42 6.79 7.63
CA SER A 79 0.74 7.02 8.49
C SER A 79 1.75 5.88 8.32
N THR A 80 3.01 6.24 8.11
CA THR A 80 4.11 5.30 8.25
C THR A 80 4.23 4.84 9.70
N GLU A 81 4.50 3.55 9.94
CA GLU A 81 4.69 3.00 11.29
C GLU A 81 5.98 3.50 11.97
N ILE A 82 6.81 4.29 11.26
CA ILE A 82 8.06 4.81 11.81
C ILE A 82 7.75 5.86 12.88
N LYS A 83 8.33 5.67 14.05
CA LYS A 83 8.29 6.62 15.17
C LYS A 83 9.72 6.91 15.64
N THR A 84 9.91 8.05 16.27
CA THR A 84 11.19 8.35 16.93
C THR A 84 11.49 7.27 17.98
N GLY A 85 12.71 6.73 17.92
CA GLY A 85 13.13 5.60 18.77
C GLY A 85 12.85 4.22 18.17
N THR A 86 12.21 4.12 16.99
CA THR A 86 11.98 2.83 16.34
C THR A 86 13.30 2.25 15.82
N PRO A 87 13.67 1.01 16.21
CA PRO A 87 14.80 0.31 15.60
C PRO A 87 14.48 -0.05 14.16
N ALA A 88 15.38 0.27 13.25
CA ALA A 88 15.27 -0.02 11.84
C ALA A 88 16.56 -0.64 11.29
N SER A 89 16.44 -1.40 10.22
CA SER A 89 17.57 -1.89 9.44
C SER A 89 17.50 -1.31 8.04
N LEU A 90 18.53 -0.55 7.66
CA LEU A 90 18.59 0.17 6.39
C LEU A 90 19.38 -0.61 5.35
N THR A 91 18.84 -0.80 4.16
CA THR A 91 19.58 -1.28 2.99
C THR A 91 19.94 -0.11 2.11
N LEU A 92 21.24 0.04 1.79
CA LEU A 92 21.77 1.11 0.97
C LEU A 92 22.07 0.60 -0.44
N ASN A 93 21.90 1.47 -1.44
CA ASN A 93 22.38 1.19 -2.79
C ASN A 93 23.85 1.59 -2.95
N GLU A 94 24.44 1.37 -4.12
CA GLU A 94 25.85 1.72 -4.45
C GLU A 94 26.13 3.23 -4.31
N ALA A 95 25.11 4.07 -4.44
CA ALA A 95 25.23 5.52 -4.25
C ALA A 95 25.11 5.97 -2.77
N GLY A 96 24.95 5.03 -1.83
CA GLY A 96 24.77 5.32 -0.41
C GLY A 96 23.39 5.84 -0.03
N LYS A 97 22.38 5.74 -0.91
CA LYS A 97 21.01 6.09 -0.59
C LYS A 97 20.28 4.89 -0.01
N VAL A 98 19.38 5.14 0.93
CA VAL A 98 18.51 4.13 1.52
C VAL A 98 17.45 3.72 0.51
N VAL A 99 17.42 2.44 0.15
CA VAL A 99 16.42 1.86 -0.75
C VAL A 99 15.38 1.00 -0.01
N ARG A 100 15.69 0.62 1.23
CA ARG A 100 14.79 -0.19 2.05
C ARG A 100 14.98 0.11 3.53
N ILE A 101 13.87 0.33 4.23
CA ILE A 101 13.78 0.56 5.67
C ILE A 101 13.01 -0.62 6.27
N ASN A 102 13.65 -1.47 7.04
CA ASN A 102 13.00 -2.65 7.63
C ASN A 102 12.73 -2.42 9.13
N LEU A 103 11.45 -2.39 9.51
CA LEU A 103 10.97 -2.23 10.88
C LEU A 103 10.58 -3.56 11.53
N SER A 104 10.38 -4.62 10.73
CA SER A 104 9.80 -5.87 11.22
C SER A 104 10.77 -6.76 12.03
N GLY A 105 12.07 -6.49 12.02
CA GLY A 105 13.08 -7.38 12.55
C GLY A 105 13.17 -8.76 11.86
N LYS A 106 12.30 -9.01 10.86
CA LYS A 106 12.29 -10.25 10.06
C LYS A 106 12.95 -9.96 8.71
N LYS A 107 13.59 -10.98 8.12
CA LYS A 107 14.27 -10.86 6.81
C LYS A 107 15.27 -9.69 6.76
N ILE A 108 16.06 -9.54 7.83
CA ILE A 108 17.15 -8.56 7.85
C ILE A 108 18.21 -9.02 6.85
N ASP A 109 18.54 -8.16 5.91
CA ASP A 109 19.67 -8.40 5.02
C ASP A 109 20.98 -8.37 5.82
N GLN A 110 21.91 -9.28 5.56
CA GLN A 110 23.20 -9.33 6.27
C GLN A 110 24.04 -8.06 6.07
N THR A 111 23.75 -7.31 5.01
CA THR A 111 24.40 -6.04 4.68
C THR A 111 23.64 -4.82 5.22
N ALA A 112 22.50 -5.03 5.89
CA ALA A 112 21.67 -3.93 6.39
C ALA A 112 22.37 -3.21 7.56
N LEU A 113 22.28 -1.88 7.54
CA LEU A 113 22.81 -1.01 8.58
C LEU A 113 21.78 -0.85 9.69
N PRO A 114 22.05 -1.31 10.93
CA PRO A 114 21.14 -1.08 12.04
C PRO A 114 21.15 0.39 12.46
N MET A 115 19.97 0.97 12.72
CA MET A 115 19.79 2.35 13.13
C MET A 115 18.64 2.46 14.13
N ASN A 116 18.81 3.29 15.17
CA ASN A 116 17.70 3.77 15.99
C ASN A 116 17.23 5.12 15.43
N VAL A 117 16.05 5.16 14.82
CA VAL A 117 15.53 6.34 14.12
C VAL A 117 15.26 7.45 15.11
N THR A 118 15.83 8.64 14.89
CA THR A 118 15.59 9.86 15.69
C THR A 118 14.77 10.89 14.94
N GLY A 119 14.73 10.82 13.60
CA GLY A 119 13.94 11.70 12.74
C GLY A 119 13.90 11.17 11.32
N PHE A 120 12.88 11.57 10.59
CA PHE A 120 12.73 11.22 9.18
C PHE A 120 11.84 12.24 8.46
N ASP A 121 12.07 12.40 7.18
CA ASP A 121 11.21 13.08 6.23
C ASP A 121 11.22 12.25 4.94
N LEU A 122 10.18 11.44 4.76
CA LEU A 122 10.03 10.53 3.61
C LEU A 122 9.06 11.09 2.56
N GLU A 123 8.68 12.35 2.69
CA GLU A 123 7.72 13.01 1.81
C GLU A 123 8.39 14.10 0.96
N ASP A 124 9.11 15.02 1.58
CA ASP A 124 9.70 16.19 0.92
C ASP A 124 11.22 16.05 0.76
N LYS A 125 11.97 16.00 1.86
CA LYS A 125 13.45 15.96 1.83
C LYS A 125 14.02 14.60 1.48
N LEU A 126 13.27 13.55 1.70
CA LEU A 126 13.68 12.14 1.53
C LEU A 126 14.97 11.84 2.32
N GLU A 127 14.88 12.04 3.65
CA GLU A 127 15.99 11.83 4.57
C GLU A 127 15.53 11.00 5.78
N ILE A 128 16.45 10.21 6.31
CA ILE A 128 16.27 9.49 7.58
C ILE A 128 17.49 9.73 8.46
N THR A 129 17.26 10.11 9.71
CA THR A 129 18.27 10.41 10.71
C THR A 129 18.15 9.47 11.88
N GLY A 130 19.24 8.99 12.42
CA GLY A 130 19.24 8.13 13.58
C GLY A 130 20.63 7.84 14.13
N LEU A 131 20.66 7.05 15.20
CA LEU A 131 21.89 6.62 15.84
C LEU A 131 22.38 5.32 15.22
N VAL A 132 23.61 5.35 14.73
CA VAL A 132 24.36 4.19 14.20
C VAL A 132 25.63 4.09 15.02
N LEU A 133 25.80 3.01 15.81
CA LEU A 133 26.93 2.85 16.74
C LEU A 133 27.13 4.09 17.64
N ASP A 134 26.03 4.61 18.20
CA ASP A 134 25.98 5.81 19.06
C ASP A 134 26.36 7.15 18.38
N GLU A 135 26.62 7.14 17.09
CA GLU A 135 26.82 8.36 16.29
C GLU A 135 25.52 8.72 15.54
N GLN A 136 25.15 10.00 15.60
CA GLN A 136 24.03 10.51 14.81
C GLN A 136 24.43 10.63 13.34
N LYS A 137 23.69 9.95 12.47
CA LYS A 137 23.91 9.98 11.01
C LYS A 137 22.59 10.24 10.28
N THR A 138 22.71 10.96 9.17
CA THR A 138 21.59 11.23 8.25
C THR A 138 21.92 10.59 6.90
N TYR A 139 20.95 9.87 6.35
CA TYR A 139 21.05 9.24 5.05
C TYR A 139 19.96 9.76 4.14
N ALA A 140 20.32 10.05 2.89
CA ALA A 140 19.35 10.32 1.85
C ALA A 140 18.57 9.03 1.53
N VAL A 141 17.27 9.16 1.32
CA VAL A 141 16.38 8.06 0.96
C VAL A 141 16.06 8.14 -0.53
N ASP A 142 16.06 7.00 -1.19
CA ASP A 142 15.69 6.91 -2.60
C ASP A 142 14.19 7.17 -2.76
N HIS A 143 13.78 7.85 -3.83
CA HIS A 143 12.37 8.18 -4.12
C HIS A 143 11.47 6.93 -4.19
N ASP A 144 12.03 5.82 -4.63
CA ASP A 144 11.32 4.54 -4.79
C ASP A 144 11.61 3.55 -3.64
N ALA A 145 12.18 4.05 -2.54
CA ALA A 145 12.48 3.23 -1.37
C ALA A 145 11.23 2.55 -0.79
N THR A 146 11.44 1.42 -0.12
CA THR A 146 10.39 0.66 0.52
C THR A 146 10.53 0.64 2.04
N ILE A 147 9.40 0.49 2.73
CA ILE A 147 9.34 0.24 4.17
C ILE A 147 8.76 -1.16 4.37
N VAL A 148 9.45 -1.97 5.16
CA VAL A 148 8.89 -3.24 5.66
C VAL A 148 8.27 -2.96 7.02
N GLU A 149 6.94 -2.95 7.06
CA GLU A 149 6.13 -2.71 8.25
C GLU A 149 6.30 -3.85 9.28
N GLU A 150 5.91 -3.64 10.55
CA GLU A 150 6.07 -4.62 11.63
C GLU A 150 5.44 -5.98 11.32
N ASP A 151 4.33 -5.99 10.58
CA ASP A 151 3.65 -7.21 10.14
C ASP A 151 4.37 -7.93 8.98
N GLY A 152 5.45 -7.33 8.45
CA GLY A 152 6.25 -7.84 7.34
C GLY A 152 5.71 -7.44 5.96
N THR A 153 4.72 -6.55 5.87
CA THR A 153 4.29 -5.98 4.59
C THR A 153 5.33 -5.00 4.10
N GLU A 154 5.74 -5.15 2.86
CA GLU A 154 6.63 -4.19 2.22
C GLU A 154 5.79 -3.23 1.38
N VAL A 155 5.92 -1.93 1.64
CA VAL A 155 5.22 -0.87 0.93
C VAL A 155 6.21 0.20 0.49
N ARG A 156 5.95 0.83 -0.63
CA ARG A 156 6.76 1.97 -1.10
C ARG A 156 6.52 3.19 -0.23
N ILE A 157 7.56 4.00 0.02
CA ILE A 157 7.39 5.34 0.62
C ILE A 157 6.52 6.22 -0.28
N ALA A 158 6.00 7.30 0.24
CA ALA A 158 5.07 8.17 -0.47
C ALA A 158 5.59 9.62 -0.54
N PRO A 159 6.57 9.92 -1.41
CA PRO A 159 6.94 11.29 -1.70
C PRO A 159 5.74 12.14 -2.11
N LEU A 160 5.82 13.45 -1.88
CA LEU A 160 4.69 14.39 -2.11
C LEU A 160 4.14 14.34 -3.54
N ASP A 161 4.99 14.11 -4.54
CA ASP A 161 4.62 14.09 -5.95
C ASP A 161 3.72 12.91 -6.35
N VAL A 162 3.73 11.82 -5.58
CA VAL A 162 2.90 10.63 -5.82
C VAL A 162 1.73 10.50 -4.87
N GLN A 163 1.51 11.48 -3.99
CA GLN A 163 0.40 11.47 -3.04
C GLN A 163 -0.91 11.92 -3.68
N TYR A 164 -2.03 11.37 -3.19
CA TYR A 164 -3.37 11.71 -3.63
C TYR A 164 -3.66 13.22 -3.56
N GLN A 165 -3.24 13.91 -2.49
CA GLN A 165 -3.49 15.34 -2.30
C GLN A 165 -2.86 16.20 -3.39
N ASN A 166 -1.71 15.77 -3.95
CA ASN A 166 -0.96 16.48 -4.97
C ASN A 166 -1.33 16.06 -6.40
N ALA A 167 -2.18 15.05 -6.56
CA ALA A 167 -2.73 14.68 -7.85
C ALA A 167 -3.68 15.79 -8.39
N SER A 168 -3.83 15.86 -9.71
CA SER A 168 -4.72 16.81 -10.36
C SER A 168 -6.16 16.66 -9.83
N LEU A 169 -6.94 17.76 -9.82
CA LEU A 169 -8.33 17.74 -9.39
C LEU A 169 -9.16 16.70 -10.17
N GLY A 170 -8.96 16.63 -11.50
CA GLY A 170 -9.61 15.62 -12.34
C GLY A 170 -9.23 14.20 -11.96
N GLY A 171 -7.94 13.96 -11.68
CA GLY A 171 -7.45 12.66 -11.22
C GLY A 171 -8.08 12.22 -9.89
N ARG A 172 -8.17 13.15 -8.93
CA ARG A 172 -8.83 12.89 -7.64
C ARG A 172 -10.32 12.59 -7.80
N LEU A 173 -11.03 13.38 -8.60
CA LEU A 173 -12.46 13.18 -8.84
C LEU A 173 -12.73 11.85 -9.53
N ILE A 174 -12.02 11.54 -10.62
CA ILE A 174 -12.24 10.26 -11.33
C ILE A 174 -11.90 9.05 -10.44
N THR A 175 -10.85 9.14 -9.64
CA THR A 175 -10.50 8.09 -8.69
C THR A 175 -11.62 7.86 -7.67
N ASN A 176 -12.23 8.90 -7.13
CA ASN A 176 -13.34 8.78 -6.16
C ASN A 176 -14.60 8.19 -6.76
N PHE A 177 -14.94 8.57 -7.98
CA PHE A 177 -16.16 8.09 -8.65
C PHE A 177 -15.98 6.75 -9.36
N ALA A 178 -14.76 6.26 -9.51
CA ALA A 178 -14.45 5.07 -10.30
C ALA A 178 -15.08 3.78 -9.76
N GLY A 179 -15.10 3.59 -8.45
CA GLY A 179 -15.73 2.43 -7.82
C GLY A 179 -17.21 2.31 -8.18
N PRO A 180 -18.05 3.31 -7.82
CA PRO A 180 -19.46 3.31 -8.22
C PRO A 180 -19.67 3.21 -9.73
N MET A 181 -18.87 3.90 -10.55
CA MET A 181 -18.99 3.85 -12.02
C MET A 181 -18.79 2.45 -12.58
N ASN A 182 -17.80 1.71 -12.08
CA ASN A 182 -17.54 0.36 -12.54
C ASN A 182 -18.73 -0.58 -12.28
N ASN A 183 -19.38 -0.44 -11.14
CA ASN A 183 -20.58 -1.22 -10.81
C ASN A 183 -21.78 -0.87 -11.74
N PHE A 184 -21.86 0.38 -12.23
CA PHE A 184 -22.88 0.77 -13.20
C PHE A 184 -22.61 0.24 -14.61
N ILE A 185 -21.34 0.16 -15.04
CA ILE A 185 -20.93 -0.36 -16.35
C ILE A 185 -21.22 -1.87 -16.42
N ASP A 186 -20.90 -2.61 -15.37
CA ASP A 186 -21.16 -4.05 -15.31
C ASP A 186 -22.66 -4.37 -15.40
N ARG A 187 -23.52 -3.57 -14.76
CA ARG A 187 -24.98 -3.69 -14.85
C ARG A 187 -25.54 -3.51 -16.26
N LYS A 188 -24.89 -2.68 -17.11
CA LYS A 188 -25.28 -2.51 -18.51
C LYS A 188 -24.87 -3.68 -19.39
N SER A 189 -23.70 -4.26 -19.14
CA SER A 189 -23.19 -5.42 -19.87
C SER A 189 -24.08 -6.65 -19.67
N THR A 190 -24.60 -6.84 -18.46
CA THR A 190 -25.45 -8.00 -18.12
C THR A 190 -26.87 -7.91 -18.70
N ARG A 191 -27.31 -6.76 -19.24
CA ARG A 191 -28.64 -6.57 -19.87
C ARG A 191 -28.65 -6.69 -21.38
N LEU A 192 -27.50 -6.94 -22.01
CA LEU A 192 -27.36 -7.00 -23.47
C LEU A 192 -27.13 -8.42 -24.02
N ASN A 193 -27.34 -9.46 -23.17
CA ASN A 193 -27.35 -10.88 -23.57
C ASN A 193 -28.69 -11.53 -23.27
#